data_6d74229c107c72e6ed8129c4d7610906
#
_entry.id   6d74229c107c72e6ed8129c4d7610906
#
_cell.length_a   1.000
_cell.length_b   1.000
_cell.length_c   1.000
_cell.angle_alpha   90.00
_cell.angle_beta   90.00
_cell.angle_gamma   90.00
#
_symmetry.space_group_name_H-M   'P 1'
#
loop_
_entity.id
_entity.type
_entity.pdbx_description
1 polymer ?
#
loop_
_entity_poly.entity_id
_entity_poly.type
_entity_poly.pdbx_seq_one_letter_code
_entity_poly.pdbx_strand_id
1 'polypeptide(L)'
;MRALFLAATMAVLLAGCSFMSPSVRRALTTPYKPVNVARLQAVLPESIRRVALLPIPRSRADANQTAGAEALEPLFLIELNKRNAFEVIPVSPERVHALTGGSAWGADDRLPADFLEKLRKATGCDAVIFLSLTTFQPYPPLQVGWKVRLVDCEKHLTWWAVDEVFDAGSDSVAAAAVAFANSQLNPPDSAVDGAAVLRSPHRFGQYTASAIVSTLPGR
;
A
#
# COMPACT_ATOMS: atom_id res chain seq x y z
N MET A 1 -7.22 59.26 -4.29
CA MET A 1 -8.22 58.31 -4.73
C MET A 1 -7.68 57.17 -5.61
N ARG A 2 -6.79 57.42 -6.60
CA ARG A 2 -6.24 56.35 -7.48
C ARG A 2 -5.35 55.33 -6.74
N ALA A 3 -4.60 55.70 -5.71
CA ALA A 3 -3.75 54.80 -4.94
C ALA A 3 -4.55 53.83 -4.02
N LEU A 4 -5.71 54.28 -3.52
CA LEU A 4 -6.60 53.43 -2.72
C LEU A 4 -7.29 52.34 -3.57
N PHE A 5 -7.62 52.63 -4.82
CA PHE A 5 -8.21 51.67 -5.74
C PHE A 5 -7.21 50.57 -6.17
N LEU A 6 -5.94 50.93 -6.37
CA LEU A 6 -4.87 49.97 -6.68
C LEU A 6 -4.56 49.05 -5.50
N ALA A 7 -4.59 49.55 -4.27
CA ALA A 7 -4.37 48.70 -3.08
C ALA A 7 -5.53 47.72 -2.83
N ALA A 8 -6.77 48.15 -3.09
CA ALA A 8 -7.96 47.29 -2.93
C ALA A 8 -8.00 46.17 -3.98
N THR A 9 -7.61 46.46 -5.25
CA THR A 9 -7.55 45.43 -6.30
C THR A 9 -6.43 44.42 -6.06
N MET A 10 -5.28 44.84 -5.51
CA MET A 10 -4.17 43.96 -5.19
C MET A 10 -4.49 43.03 -3.99
N ALA A 11 -5.26 43.50 -2.99
CA ALA A 11 -5.70 42.73 -1.85
C ALA A 11 -6.71 41.60 -2.26
N VAL A 12 -7.56 41.87 -3.24
CA VAL A 12 -8.51 40.85 -3.78
C VAL A 12 -7.80 39.75 -4.55
N LEU A 13 -6.72 40.05 -5.27
CA LEU A 13 -5.91 39.07 -5.99
C LEU A 13 -5.10 38.15 -5.05
N LEU A 14 -4.68 38.63 -3.89
CA LEU A 14 -3.95 37.83 -2.88
C LEU A 14 -4.86 36.94 -2.04
N ALA A 15 -6.14 37.29 -1.88
CA ALA A 15 -7.14 36.48 -1.16
C ALA A 15 -7.69 35.31 -2.00
N GLY A 16 -7.51 35.34 -3.33
CA GLY A 16 -8.06 34.31 -4.25
C GLY A 16 -7.48 32.91 -4.08
N CYS A 17 -6.21 32.78 -3.61
CA CYS A 17 -5.59 31.46 -3.42
C CYS A 17 -6.08 30.70 -2.18
N SER A 18 -6.71 31.38 -1.21
CA SER A 18 -7.13 30.77 0.06
C SER A 18 -8.54 30.17 0.01
N PHE A 19 -9.29 30.40 -1.06
CA PHE A 19 -10.68 29.96 -1.20
C PHE A 19 -10.91 28.84 -2.22
N MET A 20 -9.86 28.22 -2.73
CA MET A 20 -10.03 27.04 -3.61
C MET A 20 -10.62 25.88 -2.84
N SER A 21 -11.75 25.34 -3.36
CA SER A 21 -12.38 24.16 -2.77
C SER A 21 -11.39 22.98 -2.76
N PRO A 22 -11.45 22.07 -1.77
CA PRO A 22 -10.59 20.90 -1.71
C PRO A 22 -10.60 20.05 -2.98
N SER A 23 -11.74 19.98 -3.68
CA SER A 23 -11.86 19.26 -4.96
C SER A 23 -11.04 19.91 -6.08
N VAL A 24 -11.04 21.25 -6.18
CA VAL A 24 -10.25 21.98 -7.18
C VAL A 24 -8.76 21.86 -6.86
N ARG A 25 -8.36 21.98 -5.59
CA ARG A 25 -6.97 21.76 -5.17
C ARG A 25 -6.49 20.37 -5.57
N ARG A 26 -7.25 19.30 -5.30
CA ARG A 26 -6.92 17.92 -5.68
C ARG A 26 -6.80 17.74 -7.19
N ALA A 27 -7.67 18.36 -7.98
CA ALA A 27 -7.63 18.27 -9.44
C ALA A 27 -6.34 18.88 -10.03
N LEU A 28 -5.72 19.85 -9.36
CA LEU A 28 -4.48 20.52 -9.78
C LEU A 28 -3.22 19.89 -9.16
N THR A 29 -3.36 18.96 -8.22
CA THR A 29 -2.23 18.34 -7.53
C THR A 29 -1.77 17.11 -8.31
N THR A 30 -0.43 16.97 -8.48
CA THR A 30 0.16 15.75 -9.05
C THR A 30 -0.18 14.53 -8.18
N PRO A 31 -0.73 13.45 -8.76
CA PRO A 31 -1.06 12.25 -8.01
C PRO A 31 0.17 11.64 -7.34
N TYR A 32 -0.02 11.20 -6.11
CA TYR A 32 1.02 10.58 -5.29
C TYR A 32 1.49 9.26 -5.89
N LYS A 33 2.80 9.04 -5.80
CA LYS A 33 3.44 7.75 -6.06
C LYS A 33 4.33 7.38 -4.88
N PRO A 34 4.40 6.11 -4.46
CA PRO A 34 5.31 5.67 -3.41
C PRO A 34 6.76 6.03 -3.75
N VAL A 35 7.49 6.59 -2.79
CA VAL A 35 8.86 7.07 -2.97
C VAL A 35 9.87 6.26 -2.15
N ASN A 36 9.48 5.72 -1.00
CA ASN A 36 10.36 4.90 -0.18
C ASN A 36 10.34 3.44 -0.66
N VAL A 37 10.93 3.23 -1.82
CA VAL A 37 10.95 1.95 -2.54
C VAL A 37 12.38 1.59 -2.90
N ALA A 38 12.83 0.42 -2.46
CA ALA A 38 14.11 -0.18 -2.84
C ALA A 38 13.87 -1.37 -3.78
N ARG A 39 14.64 -1.42 -4.87
CA ARG A 39 14.66 -2.54 -5.81
C ARG A 39 16.09 -2.94 -6.07
N LEU A 40 16.39 -4.24 -5.96
CA LEU A 40 17.73 -4.73 -6.28
C LEU A 40 18.00 -4.59 -7.80
N GLN A 41 16.99 -4.86 -8.62
CA GLN A 41 16.99 -4.70 -10.07
C GLN A 41 15.63 -4.21 -10.56
N ALA A 42 15.60 -3.66 -11.78
CA ALA A 42 14.37 -3.19 -12.42
C ALA A 42 13.44 -4.33 -12.84
N VAL A 43 13.99 -5.53 -13.05
CA VAL A 43 13.29 -6.73 -13.50
C VAL A 43 13.57 -7.86 -12.52
N LEU A 44 12.54 -8.65 -12.17
CA LEU A 44 12.69 -9.86 -11.38
C LEU A 44 13.36 -10.97 -12.20
N PRO A 45 14.23 -11.79 -11.58
CA PRO A 45 14.81 -12.93 -12.27
C PRO A 45 13.75 -13.98 -12.62
N GLU A 46 13.95 -14.68 -13.73
CA GLU A 46 13.03 -15.73 -14.18
C GLU A 46 12.89 -16.90 -13.19
N SER A 47 13.88 -17.07 -12.29
CA SER A 47 13.85 -18.09 -11.23
C SER A 47 12.78 -17.82 -10.17
N ILE A 48 12.29 -16.58 -10.00
CA ILE A 48 11.23 -16.26 -9.04
C ILE A 48 9.88 -16.44 -9.72
N ARG A 49 9.30 -17.63 -9.66
CA ARG A 49 8.02 -17.99 -10.27
C ARG A 49 6.90 -18.16 -9.25
N ARG A 50 7.23 -18.64 -8.06
CA ARG A 50 6.29 -18.95 -6.98
C ARG A 50 6.69 -18.19 -5.73
N VAL A 51 5.79 -17.35 -5.21
CA VAL A 51 6.07 -16.47 -4.08
C VAL A 51 5.09 -16.76 -2.95
N ALA A 52 5.61 -17.14 -1.79
CA ALA A 52 4.80 -17.29 -0.59
C ALA A 52 4.44 -15.91 -0.04
N LEU A 53 3.15 -15.66 0.23
CA LEU A 53 2.67 -14.48 0.95
C LEU A 53 2.40 -14.88 2.39
N LEU A 54 3.13 -14.29 3.32
CA LEU A 54 2.93 -14.50 4.74
C LEU A 54 1.80 -13.64 5.29
N PRO A 55 1.08 -14.14 6.33
CA PRO A 55 0.04 -13.36 6.99
C PRO A 55 0.64 -12.13 7.69
N ILE A 56 -0.14 -11.06 7.74
CA ILE A 56 0.24 -9.83 8.44
C ILE A 56 0.30 -10.12 9.95
N PRO A 57 1.41 -9.74 10.64
CA PRO A 57 1.47 -9.82 12.10
C PRO A 57 0.36 -9.01 12.75
N ARG A 58 -0.36 -9.63 13.70
CA ARG A 58 -1.43 -9.00 14.45
C ARG A 58 -0.93 -8.60 15.83
N SER A 59 -1.19 -7.35 16.21
CA SER A 59 -0.81 -6.84 17.52
C SER A 59 -1.93 -7.07 18.54
N ARG A 60 -1.67 -7.81 19.61
CA ARG A 60 -2.63 -7.93 20.73
C ARG A 60 -2.85 -6.61 21.48
N ALA A 61 -1.91 -5.68 21.37
CA ALA A 61 -1.97 -4.39 22.05
C ALA A 61 -2.75 -3.33 21.26
N ASP A 62 -2.96 -3.54 19.95
CA ASP A 62 -3.63 -2.58 19.05
C ASP A 62 -4.74 -3.29 18.26
N ALA A 63 -5.98 -3.10 18.75
CA ALA A 63 -7.17 -3.67 18.12
C ALA A 63 -7.45 -3.07 16.74
N ASN A 64 -7.15 -1.78 16.53
CA ASN A 64 -7.33 -1.14 15.23
C ASN A 64 -6.37 -1.74 14.19
N GLN A 65 -5.11 -1.94 14.56
CA GLN A 65 -4.12 -2.54 13.69
C GLN A 65 -4.47 -3.99 13.34
N THR A 66 -4.99 -4.76 14.31
CA THR A 66 -5.48 -6.12 14.06
C THR A 66 -6.66 -6.14 13.10
N ALA A 67 -7.67 -5.29 13.33
CA ALA A 67 -8.81 -5.16 12.43
C ALA A 67 -8.38 -4.68 11.02
N GLY A 68 -7.41 -3.78 10.94
CA GLY A 68 -6.80 -3.33 9.70
C GLY A 68 -6.11 -4.47 8.95
N ALA A 69 -5.32 -5.28 9.64
CA ALA A 69 -4.65 -6.44 9.04
C ALA A 69 -5.66 -7.43 8.46
N GLU A 70 -6.72 -7.77 9.20
CA GLU A 70 -7.79 -8.67 8.76
C GLU A 70 -8.54 -8.14 7.53
N ALA A 71 -8.81 -6.84 7.51
CA ALA A 71 -9.53 -6.21 6.39
C ALA A 71 -8.67 -6.03 5.13
N LEU A 72 -7.37 -5.75 5.28
CA LEU A 72 -6.50 -5.32 4.17
C LEU A 72 -5.64 -6.45 3.59
N GLU A 73 -5.34 -7.52 4.34
CA GLU A 73 -4.57 -8.67 3.85
C GLU A 73 -5.18 -9.30 2.58
N PRO A 74 -6.50 -9.57 2.51
CA PRO A 74 -7.12 -10.10 1.29
C PRO A 74 -7.01 -9.14 0.09
N LEU A 75 -7.07 -7.83 0.34
CA LEU A 75 -6.95 -6.82 -0.72
C LEU A 75 -5.54 -6.79 -1.30
N PHE A 76 -4.52 -6.94 -0.45
CA PHE A 76 -3.14 -7.01 -0.91
C PHE A 76 -2.90 -8.24 -1.79
N LEU A 77 -3.44 -9.41 -1.41
CA LEU A 77 -3.41 -10.63 -2.22
C LEU A 77 -4.09 -10.42 -3.59
N ILE A 78 -5.26 -9.76 -3.61
CA ILE A 78 -5.98 -9.44 -4.86
C ILE A 78 -5.10 -8.58 -5.79
N GLU A 79 -4.47 -7.53 -5.27
CA GLU A 79 -3.63 -6.63 -6.08
C GLU A 79 -2.35 -7.33 -6.58
N LEU A 80 -1.73 -8.21 -5.78
CA LEU A 80 -0.62 -9.05 -6.23
C LEU A 80 -1.02 -9.98 -7.38
N ASN A 81 -2.18 -10.64 -7.27
CA ASN A 81 -2.68 -11.52 -8.34
C ASN A 81 -2.99 -10.73 -9.62
N LYS A 82 -3.57 -9.53 -9.53
CA LYS A 82 -3.79 -8.65 -10.69
C LYS A 82 -2.48 -8.29 -11.40
N ARG A 83 -1.40 -8.09 -10.64
CA ARG A 83 -0.07 -7.75 -11.19
C ARG A 83 0.50 -8.89 -12.04
N ASN A 84 0.13 -10.14 -11.73
CA ASN A 84 0.49 -11.35 -12.48
C ASN A 84 2.01 -11.49 -12.76
N ALA A 85 2.84 -11.07 -11.80
CA ALA A 85 4.29 -11.16 -11.93
C ALA A 85 4.84 -12.54 -11.59
N PHE A 86 4.13 -13.30 -10.75
CA PHE A 86 4.45 -14.64 -10.26
C PHE A 86 3.19 -15.31 -9.70
N GLU A 87 3.24 -16.63 -9.48
CA GLU A 87 2.21 -17.36 -8.74
C GLU A 87 2.30 -16.99 -7.25
N VAL A 88 1.21 -16.48 -6.67
CA VAL A 88 1.14 -16.15 -5.23
C VAL A 88 0.59 -17.33 -4.46
N ILE A 89 1.32 -17.77 -3.44
CA ILE A 89 0.93 -18.86 -2.53
C ILE A 89 0.63 -18.25 -1.16
N PRO A 90 -0.64 -18.00 -0.81
CA PRO A 90 -0.98 -17.54 0.53
C PRO A 90 -0.69 -18.64 1.56
N VAL A 91 0.00 -18.31 2.64
CA VAL A 91 0.33 -19.23 3.72
C VAL A 91 -0.48 -18.87 4.95
N SER A 92 -1.26 -19.84 5.47
CA SER A 92 -2.09 -19.57 6.65
C SER A 92 -1.26 -19.41 7.92
N PRO A 93 -1.76 -18.65 8.93
CA PRO A 93 -1.10 -18.49 10.22
C PRO A 93 -0.79 -19.84 10.91
N GLU A 94 -1.68 -20.82 10.81
CA GLU A 94 -1.51 -22.15 11.39
C GLU A 94 -0.34 -22.89 10.72
N ARG A 95 -0.24 -22.78 9.39
CA ARG A 95 0.86 -23.39 8.64
C ARG A 95 2.18 -22.72 8.94
N VAL A 96 2.22 -21.38 9.04
CA VAL A 96 3.42 -20.66 9.44
C VAL A 96 3.84 -21.09 10.85
N HIS A 97 2.89 -21.18 11.78
CA HIS A 97 3.16 -21.61 13.16
C HIS A 97 3.74 -23.04 13.23
N ALA A 98 3.15 -23.98 12.49
CA ALA A 98 3.64 -25.36 12.44
C ALA A 98 5.08 -25.47 11.90
N LEU A 99 5.48 -24.59 10.98
CA LEU A 99 6.81 -24.60 10.37
C LEU A 99 7.88 -23.86 11.19
N THR A 100 7.50 -22.79 11.88
CA THR A 100 8.45 -21.79 12.39
C THR A 100 8.28 -21.47 13.88
N GLY A 101 7.19 -21.94 14.51
CA GLY A 101 6.83 -21.63 15.89
C GLY A 101 6.14 -20.28 16.10
N GLY A 102 6.12 -19.39 15.10
CA GLY A 102 5.38 -18.12 15.11
C GLY A 102 4.26 -18.11 14.09
N SER A 103 3.12 -17.51 14.39
CA SER A 103 1.93 -17.51 13.49
C SER A 103 2.01 -16.46 12.36
N ALA A 104 2.88 -15.47 12.50
CA ALA A 104 3.15 -14.45 11.49
C ALA A 104 4.54 -13.86 11.68
N TRP A 105 5.13 -13.34 10.61
CA TRP A 105 6.46 -12.72 10.62
C TRP A 105 6.42 -11.44 9.77
N GLY A 106 6.81 -10.35 10.39
CA GLY A 106 6.85 -9.04 9.74
C GLY A 106 8.14 -8.81 8.94
N ALA A 107 8.17 -7.70 8.23
CA ALA A 107 9.29 -7.33 7.36
C ALA A 107 10.62 -7.08 8.12
N ASP A 108 10.56 -6.73 9.41
CA ASP A 108 11.72 -6.41 10.24
C ASP A 108 12.04 -7.49 11.29
N ASP A 109 11.27 -8.56 11.34
CA ASP A 109 11.45 -9.59 12.36
C ASP A 109 12.76 -10.35 12.16
N ARG A 110 13.40 -10.71 13.26
CA ARG A 110 14.56 -11.59 13.23
C ARG A 110 14.10 -13.03 13.02
N LEU A 111 14.33 -13.54 11.83
CA LEU A 111 13.92 -14.89 11.43
C LEU A 111 14.80 -15.97 12.06
N PRO A 112 14.25 -17.16 12.39
CA PRO A 112 15.05 -18.35 12.63
C PRO A 112 15.96 -18.68 11.44
N ALA A 113 17.15 -19.24 11.71
CA ALA A 113 18.15 -19.48 10.67
C ALA A 113 17.65 -20.39 9.51
N ASP A 114 16.76 -21.33 9.83
CA ASP A 114 16.19 -22.31 8.88
C ASP A 114 14.82 -21.90 8.33
N PHE A 115 14.36 -20.67 8.61
CA PHE A 115 13.03 -20.19 8.27
C PHE A 115 12.71 -20.31 6.77
N LEU A 116 13.55 -19.71 5.93
CA LEU A 116 13.34 -19.68 4.47
C LEU A 116 13.44 -21.08 3.87
N GLU A 117 14.35 -21.93 4.37
CA GLU A 117 14.51 -23.30 3.92
C GLU A 117 13.28 -24.15 4.25
N LYS A 118 12.76 -24.08 5.48
CA LYS A 118 11.53 -24.77 5.91
C LYS A 118 10.34 -24.36 5.06
N LEU A 119 10.19 -23.06 4.84
CA LEU A 119 9.06 -22.53 4.04
C LEU A 119 9.17 -22.98 2.58
N ARG A 120 10.36 -22.91 1.97
CA ARG A 120 10.63 -23.41 0.62
C ARG A 120 10.29 -24.89 0.49
N LYS A 121 10.74 -25.72 1.41
CA LYS A 121 10.44 -27.18 1.42
C LYS A 121 8.94 -27.48 1.54
N ALA A 122 8.22 -26.68 2.35
CA ALA A 122 6.80 -26.91 2.62
C ALA A 122 5.86 -26.38 1.53
N THR A 123 6.24 -25.32 0.81
CA THR A 123 5.38 -24.62 -0.16
C THR A 123 5.89 -24.70 -1.60
N GLY A 124 7.18 -25.03 -1.79
CA GLY A 124 7.83 -24.98 -3.10
C GLY A 124 8.00 -23.56 -3.63
N CYS A 125 8.04 -22.56 -2.75
CA CYS A 125 8.23 -21.16 -3.17
C CYS A 125 9.71 -20.85 -3.48
N ASP A 126 9.93 -19.94 -4.42
CA ASP A 126 11.25 -19.42 -4.77
C ASP A 126 11.60 -18.19 -3.92
N ALA A 127 10.58 -17.41 -3.53
CA ALA A 127 10.70 -16.23 -2.70
C ALA A 127 9.52 -16.07 -1.73
N VAL A 128 9.66 -15.17 -0.77
CA VAL A 128 8.66 -14.89 0.27
C VAL A 128 8.39 -13.40 0.34
N ILE A 129 7.11 -13.01 0.38
CA ILE A 129 6.67 -11.68 0.74
C ILE A 129 6.35 -11.63 2.22
N PHE A 130 7.10 -10.80 2.95
CA PHE A 130 6.80 -10.34 4.29
C PHE A 130 5.97 -9.08 4.18
N LEU A 131 4.82 -9.06 4.83
CA LEU A 131 3.88 -7.95 4.80
C LEU A 131 3.59 -7.49 6.22
N SER A 132 3.74 -6.20 6.48
CA SER A 132 3.42 -5.58 7.76
C SER A 132 2.55 -4.36 7.54
N LEU A 133 1.53 -4.21 8.38
CA LEU A 133 0.74 -2.99 8.48
C LEU A 133 1.35 -2.14 9.60
N THR A 134 1.97 -1.01 9.25
CA THR A 134 2.69 -0.15 10.22
C THR A 134 1.80 0.92 10.83
N THR A 135 0.77 1.34 10.09
CA THR A 135 -0.20 2.34 10.51
C THR A 135 -1.58 1.96 9.98
N PHE A 136 -2.61 2.07 10.82
CA PHE A 136 -3.99 1.95 10.40
C PHE A 136 -4.90 2.90 11.19
N GLN A 137 -5.39 3.93 10.50
CA GLN A 137 -6.39 4.87 11.04
C GLN A 137 -7.66 4.78 10.18
N PRO A 138 -8.71 4.10 10.69
CA PRO A 138 -9.94 3.87 9.92
C PRO A 138 -10.90 5.06 9.89
N TYR A 139 -10.57 6.15 10.57
CA TYR A 139 -11.39 7.38 10.63
C TYR A 139 -10.72 8.51 9.86
N PRO A 140 -11.48 9.39 9.17
CA PRO A 140 -10.92 10.51 8.43
C PRO A 140 -10.12 11.50 9.29
N PRO A 141 -8.95 11.97 8.80
CA PRO A 141 -8.30 11.51 7.57
C PRO A 141 -7.78 10.08 7.69
N LEU A 142 -8.10 9.22 6.71
CA LEU A 142 -7.66 7.83 6.72
C LEU A 142 -6.15 7.75 6.57
N GLN A 143 -5.50 6.82 7.32
CA GLN A 143 -4.08 6.53 7.16
C GLN A 143 -3.84 5.03 7.07
N VAL A 144 -2.99 4.62 6.12
CA VAL A 144 -2.55 3.23 5.97
C VAL A 144 -1.05 3.22 5.69
N GLY A 145 -0.30 2.56 6.55
CA GLY A 145 1.15 2.37 6.40
C GLY A 145 1.47 0.90 6.10
N TRP A 146 2.30 0.69 5.09
CA TRP A 146 2.76 -0.63 4.66
C TRP A 146 4.26 -0.75 4.75
N LYS A 147 4.72 -1.88 5.27
CA LYS A 147 6.10 -2.32 5.09
C LYS A 147 6.11 -3.69 4.45
N VAL A 148 6.80 -3.81 3.32
CA VAL A 148 6.80 -5.00 2.48
C VAL A 148 8.23 -5.36 2.10
N ARG A 149 8.56 -6.66 2.09
CA ARG A 149 9.84 -7.16 1.58
C ARG A 149 9.63 -8.45 0.79
N LEU A 150 10.19 -8.52 -0.41
CA LEU A 150 10.29 -9.73 -1.22
C LEU A 150 11.71 -10.28 -1.08
N VAL A 151 11.84 -11.46 -0.49
CA VAL A 151 13.12 -12.09 -0.16
C VAL A 151 13.24 -13.43 -0.88
N ASP A 152 14.36 -13.63 -1.58
CA ASP A 152 14.72 -14.91 -2.24
C ASP A 152 15.01 -15.97 -1.19
N CYS A 153 14.40 -17.15 -1.33
CA CYS A 153 14.55 -18.25 -0.37
C CYS A 153 15.91 -18.95 -0.43
N GLU A 154 16.62 -18.85 -1.57
CA GLU A 154 17.90 -19.53 -1.78
C GLU A 154 19.08 -18.57 -1.56
N LYS A 155 19.01 -17.39 -2.16
CA LYS A 155 20.10 -16.40 -2.10
C LYS A 155 19.99 -15.48 -0.90
N HIS A 156 18.86 -15.46 -0.21
CA HIS A 156 18.55 -14.57 0.92
C HIS A 156 18.64 -13.08 0.56
N LEU A 157 18.49 -12.74 -0.73
CA LEU A 157 18.52 -11.37 -1.23
C LEU A 157 17.15 -10.75 -1.16
N THR A 158 17.09 -9.48 -0.75
CA THR A 158 15.86 -8.69 -0.86
C THR A 158 15.78 -8.08 -2.27
N TRP A 159 14.82 -8.56 -3.08
CA TRP A 159 14.59 -8.07 -4.44
C TRP A 159 13.80 -6.78 -4.49
N TRP A 160 12.89 -6.61 -3.56
CA TRP A 160 12.01 -5.45 -3.46
C TRP A 160 11.65 -5.19 -2.01
N ALA A 161 11.67 -3.92 -1.63
CA ALA A 161 11.22 -3.47 -0.33
C ALA A 161 10.51 -2.13 -0.46
N VAL A 162 9.48 -1.94 0.36
CA VAL A 162 8.73 -0.68 0.47
C VAL A 162 8.43 -0.41 1.94
N ASP A 163 8.55 0.85 2.34
CA ASP A 163 8.12 1.33 3.65
C ASP A 163 7.42 2.68 3.45
N GLU A 164 6.09 2.68 3.39
CA GLU A 164 5.34 3.85 2.93
C GLU A 164 4.07 4.05 3.76
N VAL A 165 3.75 5.32 4.07
CA VAL A 165 2.51 5.72 4.76
C VAL A 165 1.68 6.60 3.82
N PHE A 166 0.45 6.19 3.60
CA PHE A 166 -0.55 6.92 2.83
C PHE A 166 -1.47 7.67 3.79
N ASP A 167 -1.47 9.00 3.70
CA ASP A 167 -2.34 9.88 4.47
C ASP A 167 -3.36 10.55 3.56
N ALA A 168 -4.64 10.22 3.72
CA ALA A 168 -5.73 10.83 2.96
C ALA A 168 -5.91 12.33 3.23
N GLY A 169 -5.28 12.88 4.27
CA GLY A 169 -5.19 14.31 4.53
C GLY A 169 -4.25 15.06 3.56
N SER A 170 -3.31 14.33 2.93
CA SER A 170 -2.44 14.89 1.89
C SER A 170 -3.19 15.02 0.57
N ASP A 171 -3.16 16.22 -0.05
CA ASP A 171 -3.85 16.47 -1.32
C ASP A 171 -3.37 15.53 -2.45
N SER A 172 -2.08 15.20 -2.51
CA SER A 172 -1.52 14.30 -3.53
C SER A 172 -2.00 12.85 -3.36
N VAL A 173 -2.03 12.34 -2.12
CA VAL A 173 -2.56 11.00 -1.80
C VAL A 173 -4.06 10.96 -2.07
N ALA A 174 -4.81 11.98 -1.64
CA ALA A 174 -6.23 12.08 -1.88
C ALA A 174 -6.58 12.12 -3.38
N ALA A 175 -5.81 12.90 -4.18
CA ALA A 175 -5.99 12.96 -5.63
C ALA A 175 -5.73 11.60 -6.29
N ALA A 176 -4.65 10.91 -5.90
CA ALA A 176 -4.34 9.58 -6.42
C ALA A 176 -5.39 8.53 -6.04
N ALA A 177 -5.89 8.56 -4.79
CA ALA A 177 -6.95 7.65 -4.33
C ALA A 177 -8.26 7.87 -5.09
N VAL A 178 -8.65 9.12 -5.33
CA VAL A 178 -9.86 9.46 -6.12
C VAL A 178 -9.71 9.02 -7.58
N ALA A 179 -8.54 9.27 -8.19
CA ALA A 179 -8.26 8.82 -9.56
C ALA A 179 -8.32 7.30 -9.68
N PHE A 180 -7.73 6.57 -8.72
CA PHE A 180 -7.80 5.12 -8.65
C PHE A 180 -9.25 4.63 -8.52
N ALA A 181 -10.04 5.24 -7.63
CA ALA A 181 -11.43 4.86 -7.43
C ALA A 181 -12.26 5.05 -8.70
N ASN A 182 -12.07 6.15 -9.41
CA ASN A 182 -12.78 6.43 -10.67
C ASN A 182 -12.39 5.46 -11.79
N SER A 183 -11.13 5.00 -11.84
CA SER A 183 -10.64 4.15 -12.92
C SER A 183 -10.75 2.65 -12.64
N GLN A 184 -10.70 2.24 -11.36
CA GLN A 184 -10.55 0.83 -10.99
C GLN A 184 -11.67 0.27 -10.10
N LEU A 185 -12.33 1.11 -9.30
CA LEU A 185 -13.31 0.66 -8.32
C LEU A 185 -14.75 0.96 -8.73
N ASN A 186 -14.97 2.02 -9.49
CA ASN A 186 -16.29 2.39 -9.94
C ASN A 186 -16.54 1.80 -11.34
N PRO A 187 -17.72 1.19 -11.59
CA PRO A 187 -18.09 0.82 -12.95
C PRO A 187 -18.11 2.05 -13.87
N PRO A 188 -17.85 1.89 -15.17
CA PRO A 188 -18.13 2.94 -16.14
C PRO A 188 -19.56 3.45 -15.96
N ASP A 189 -19.76 4.75 -16.04
CA ASP A 189 -21.07 5.43 -15.84
C ASP A 189 -21.66 5.32 -14.42
N SER A 190 -20.84 4.94 -13.43
CA SER A 190 -21.27 4.92 -12.03
C SER A 190 -21.53 6.33 -11.50
N ALA A 191 -22.69 6.53 -10.87
CA ALA A 191 -23.00 7.74 -10.10
C ALA A 191 -22.22 7.84 -8.77
N VAL A 192 -21.40 6.84 -8.44
CA VAL A 192 -20.60 6.81 -7.19
C VAL A 192 -19.44 7.78 -7.32
N ASP A 193 -19.44 8.81 -6.47
CA ASP A 193 -18.33 9.75 -6.37
C ASP A 193 -17.04 9.03 -5.95
N GLY A 194 -15.98 9.19 -6.75
CA GLY A 194 -14.64 8.67 -6.42
C GLY A 194 -14.12 9.17 -5.08
N ALA A 195 -14.54 10.36 -4.63
CA ALA A 195 -14.18 10.88 -3.31
C ALA A 195 -14.69 10.03 -2.13
N ALA A 196 -15.65 9.11 -2.36
CA ALA A 196 -16.08 8.15 -1.34
C ALA A 196 -14.93 7.24 -0.86
N VAL A 197 -13.86 7.05 -1.66
CA VAL A 197 -12.65 6.32 -1.26
C VAL A 197 -12.01 6.92 0.00
N LEU A 198 -12.06 8.24 0.18
CA LEU A 198 -11.44 8.95 1.31
C LEU A 198 -12.21 8.79 2.63
N ARG A 199 -13.37 8.10 2.60
CA ARG A 199 -14.22 7.83 3.76
C ARG A 199 -14.43 6.32 3.98
N SER A 200 -13.88 5.48 3.12
CA SER A 200 -13.99 4.02 3.19
C SER A 200 -12.62 3.39 3.45
N PRO A 201 -12.32 2.89 4.65
CA PRO A 201 -11.05 2.25 4.95
C PRO A 201 -10.73 1.08 4.00
N HIS A 202 -11.72 0.30 3.61
CA HIS A 202 -11.58 -0.81 2.67
C HIS A 202 -11.17 -0.33 1.27
N ARG A 203 -11.87 0.67 0.71
CA ARG A 203 -11.54 1.20 -0.64
C ARG A 203 -10.21 1.94 -0.65
N PHE A 204 -9.91 2.69 0.42
CA PHE A 204 -8.62 3.36 0.57
C PHE A 204 -7.50 2.35 0.75
N GLY A 205 -7.71 1.29 1.55
CA GLY A 205 -6.78 0.18 1.69
C GLY A 205 -6.48 -0.51 0.37
N GLN A 206 -7.49 -0.74 -0.47
CA GLN A 206 -7.30 -1.30 -1.81
C GLN A 206 -6.45 -0.38 -2.70
N TYR A 207 -6.70 0.94 -2.69
CA TYR A 207 -5.85 1.91 -3.38
C TYR A 207 -4.39 1.81 -2.90
N THR A 208 -4.16 1.80 -1.58
CA THR A 208 -2.79 1.76 -1.04
C THR A 208 -2.07 0.46 -1.39
N ALA A 209 -2.75 -0.68 -1.31
CA ALA A 209 -2.22 -1.98 -1.74
C ALA A 209 -1.84 -1.96 -3.23
N SER A 210 -2.72 -1.44 -4.09
CA SER A 210 -2.46 -1.30 -5.54
C SER A 210 -1.26 -0.38 -5.80
N ALA A 211 -1.17 0.76 -5.09
CA ALA A 211 -0.05 1.69 -5.22
C ALA A 211 1.29 1.02 -4.82
N ILE A 212 1.33 0.27 -3.72
CA ILE A 212 2.50 -0.50 -3.30
C ILE A 212 2.87 -1.55 -4.37
N VAL A 213 1.92 -2.39 -4.79
CA VAL A 213 2.16 -3.47 -5.76
C VAL A 213 2.59 -2.92 -7.12
N SER A 214 2.16 -1.71 -7.52
CA SER A 214 2.62 -1.04 -8.74
C SER A 214 4.13 -0.79 -8.76
N THR A 215 4.76 -0.73 -7.57
CA THR A 215 6.20 -0.53 -7.42
C THR A 215 7.02 -1.80 -7.55
N LEU A 216 6.39 -2.98 -7.64
CA LEU A 216 7.09 -4.26 -7.84
C LEU A 216 7.92 -4.20 -9.13
N PRO A 217 9.16 -4.73 -9.14
CA PRO A 217 9.96 -4.85 -10.36
C PRO A 217 9.19 -5.52 -11.51
N GLY A 218 9.52 -5.16 -12.75
CA GLY A 218 8.95 -5.75 -13.94
C GLY A 218 9.26 -7.25 -14.09
N ARG A 219 8.63 -7.86 -15.09
CA ARG A 219 8.94 -9.20 -15.57
C ARG A 219 9.55 -9.08 -16.93
#